data_b0b180006aba41f2590d00c9a7ad1735
#
_entry.id   b0b180006aba41f2590d00c9a7ad1735
#
_cell.length_a   1.000
_cell.length_b   1.000
_cell.length_c   1.000
_cell.angle_alpha   90.00
_cell.angle_beta   90.00
_cell.angle_gamma   90.00
#
_symmetry.space_group_name_H-M   'P 1'
#
loop_
_entity.id
_entity.type
_entity.pdbx_description
1 polymer ?
#
loop_
_entity_poly.entity_id
_entity_poly.type
_entity_poly.pdbx_seq_one_letter_code
_entity_poly.pdbx_strand_id
1 'polypeptide(L)'
;PQAGQNLVLAGAIISIMLNPVLFTLLEKYLDKTETLDEQTLEEVLEDEKQVPVDICNHALLVGFGRVGSLLGEKLMAQGIPLVVVETSRTRVDELRERGISAVLGNAANEEIMELAHLDCARWLLLTIPNGYEAGEIVASAREKCPNIEIIARAHYDDEVDYIIDRGANQVVMGEREIARAMLQLLETPP
;
A
#
# COMPACT_ATOMS: atom_id res chain seq x y z
N PRO A 1 -53.89 -16.47 -0.97
CA PRO A 1 -52.62 -16.29 -0.25
C PRO A 1 -51.54 -17.30 -0.61
N GLN A 2 -51.88 -18.53 -1.07
CA GLN A 2 -50.89 -19.55 -1.45
C GLN A 2 -50.01 -19.12 -2.65
N ALA A 3 -50.56 -18.41 -3.62
CA ALA A 3 -49.83 -17.91 -4.78
C ALA A 3 -48.71 -16.91 -4.39
N GLY A 4 -48.94 -16.07 -3.36
CA GLY A 4 -47.96 -15.13 -2.84
C GLY A 4 -46.83 -15.82 -2.10
N GLN A 5 -47.13 -16.86 -1.33
CA GLN A 5 -46.09 -17.66 -0.65
C GLN A 5 -45.21 -18.42 -1.62
N ASN A 6 -45.77 -19.00 -2.69
CA ASN A 6 -45.00 -19.66 -3.71
C ASN A 6 -44.10 -18.71 -4.49
N LEU A 7 -44.54 -17.49 -4.74
CA LEU A 7 -43.72 -16.47 -5.41
C LEU A 7 -42.52 -16.04 -4.54
N VAL A 8 -42.71 -15.85 -3.22
CA VAL A 8 -41.65 -15.52 -2.29
C VAL A 8 -40.64 -16.67 -2.16
N LEU A 9 -41.14 -17.92 -2.07
CA LEU A 9 -40.28 -19.11 -2.03
C LEU A 9 -39.46 -19.27 -3.33
N ALA A 10 -40.09 -19.10 -4.49
CA ALA A 10 -39.39 -19.14 -5.76
C ALA A 10 -38.29 -18.05 -5.87
N GLY A 11 -38.61 -16.84 -5.47
CA GLY A 11 -37.63 -15.72 -5.42
C GLY A 11 -36.46 -15.99 -4.50
N ALA A 12 -36.73 -16.54 -3.31
CA ALA A 12 -35.67 -16.91 -2.36
C ALA A 12 -34.75 -18.01 -2.90
N ILE A 13 -35.32 -19.06 -3.52
CA ILE A 13 -34.51 -20.13 -4.09
C ILE A 13 -33.65 -19.62 -5.27
N ILE A 14 -34.19 -18.77 -6.13
CA ILE A 14 -33.44 -18.17 -7.25
C ILE A 14 -32.33 -17.31 -6.72
N SER A 15 -32.56 -16.47 -5.70
CA SER A 15 -31.56 -15.63 -5.07
C SER A 15 -30.40 -16.44 -4.45
N ILE A 16 -30.72 -17.53 -3.77
CA ILE A 16 -29.72 -18.42 -3.16
C ILE A 16 -28.89 -19.14 -4.25
N MET A 17 -29.54 -19.57 -5.34
CA MET A 17 -28.84 -20.22 -6.45
C MET A 17 -27.98 -19.25 -7.27
N LEU A 18 -28.35 -17.95 -7.32
CA LEU A 18 -27.60 -16.92 -8.03
C LEU A 18 -26.33 -16.48 -7.27
N ASN A 19 -26.34 -16.60 -5.95
CA ASN A 19 -25.26 -16.13 -5.09
C ASN A 19 -23.90 -16.76 -5.41
N PRO A 20 -23.73 -18.08 -5.54
CA PRO A 20 -22.45 -18.70 -5.92
C PRO A 20 -21.96 -18.23 -7.30
N VAL A 21 -22.87 -18.04 -8.25
CA VAL A 21 -22.52 -17.56 -9.60
C VAL A 21 -22.01 -16.13 -9.54
N LEU A 22 -22.67 -15.26 -8.77
CA LEU A 22 -22.23 -13.88 -8.55
C LEU A 22 -20.86 -13.83 -7.84
N PHE A 23 -20.64 -14.68 -6.84
CA PHE A 23 -19.34 -14.76 -6.16
C PHE A 23 -18.23 -15.23 -7.10
N THR A 24 -18.47 -16.27 -7.88
CA THR A 24 -17.48 -16.75 -8.87
C THR A 24 -17.18 -15.70 -9.95
N LEU A 25 -18.20 -14.96 -10.39
CA LEU A 25 -18.00 -13.85 -11.33
C LEU A 25 -17.25 -12.68 -10.68
N LEU A 26 -17.55 -12.39 -9.43
CA LEU A 26 -16.86 -11.34 -8.65
C LEU A 26 -15.42 -11.73 -8.37
N GLU A 27 -15.15 -12.95 -7.93
CA GLU A 27 -13.80 -13.50 -7.75
C GLU A 27 -13.00 -13.42 -9.06
N LYS A 28 -13.59 -13.88 -10.18
CA LYS A 28 -12.94 -13.79 -11.49
C LYS A 28 -12.71 -12.36 -11.98
N TYR A 29 -13.52 -11.40 -11.52
CA TYR A 29 -13.34 -9.98 -11.81
C TYR A 29 -12.29 -9.35 -10.89
N LEU A 30 -12.22 -9.78 -9.62
CA LEU A 30 -11.22 -9.34 -8.63
C LEU A 30 -9.86 -10.00 -8.87
N ASP A 31 -9.81 -11.29 -9.19
CA ASP A 31 -8.57 -11.99 -9.60
C ASP A 31 -7.90 -11.31 -10.80
N LYS A 32 -8.69 -10.74 -11.71
CA LYS A 32 -8.13 -9.95 -12.82
C LYS A 32 -7.49 -8.63 -12.37
N THR A 33 -7.71 -8.23 -11.12
CA THR A 33 -7.15 -7.02 -10.51
C THR A 33 -6.07 -7.32 -9.46
N GLU A 34 -5.97 -8.56 -8.95
CA GLU A 34 -5.08 -8.90 -7.82
C GLU A 34 -3.96 -9.90 -8.14
N THR A 35 -4.09 -10.71 -9.17
CA THR A 35 -2.99 -11.60 -9.57
C THR A 35 -2.15 -10.95 -10.65
N LEU A 36 -1.05 -10.36 -10.25
CA LEU A 36 0.15 -10.40 -11.09
C LEU A 36 0.51 -11.89 -11.18
N ASP A 37 0.08 -12.59 -12.25
CA ASP A 37 0.54 -13.93 -12.56
C ASP A 37 2.07 -13.97 -12.54
N GLU A 38 2.67 -15.12 -12.20
CA GLU A 38 4.14 -15.28 -12.22
C GLU A 38 4.76 -14.83 -13.56
N GLN A 39 4.07 -14.99 -14.68
CA GLN A 39 4.48 -14.46 -15.98
C GLN A 39 4.48 -12.93 -16.06
N THR A 40 3.55 -12.27 -15.37
CA THR A 40 3.52 -10.80 -15.26
C THR A 40 4.62 -10.30 -14.33
N LEU A 41 5.02 -11.10 -13.34
CA LEU A 41 6.15 -10.79 -12.47
C LEU A 41 7.46 -10.82 -13.25
N GLU A 42 7.70 -11.82 -14.08
CA GLU A 42 8.90 -11.89 -14.95
C GLU A 42 8.94 -10.71 -15.95
N GLU A 43 7.82 -10.36 -16.58
CA GLU A 43 7.72 -9.19 -17.47
C GLU A 43 7.94 -7.88 -16.71
N VAL A 44 7.40 -7.75 -15.49
CA VAL A 44 7.61 -6.59 -14.62
C VAL A 44 9.07 -6.52 -14.20
N LEU A 45 9.69 -7.62 -13.80
CA LEU A 45 11.10 -7.66 -13.42
C LEU A 45 12.05 -7.32 -14.58
N GLU A 46 11.69 -7.64 -15.82
CA GLU A 46 12.46 -7.24 -17.00
C GLU A 46 12.31 -5.75 -17.35
N ASP A 47 11.10 -5.18 -17.19
CA ASP A 47 10.84 -3.75 -17.40
C ASP A 47 11.39 -2.87 -16.26
N GLU A 48 11.47 -3.42 -15.02
CA GLU A 48 11.83 -2.71 -13.80
C GLU A 48 13.34 -2.50 -13.61
N LYS A 49 14.19 -3.03 -14.46
CA LYS A 49 15.66 -2.77 -14.44
C LYS A 49 16.05 -1.29 -14.62
N GLN A 50 15.08 -0.37 -14.50
CA GLN A 50 15.26 1.07 -14.77
C GLN A 50 15.31 1.96 -13.51
N VAL A 51 15.26 1.40 -12.29
CA VAL A 51 15.60 2.21 -11.11
C VAL A 51 17.11 2.47 -11.19
N PRO A 52 17.58 3.72 -11.09
CA PRO A 52 19.01 4.00 -11.16
C PRO A 52 19.78 3.15 -10.15
N VAL A 53 20.75 2.38 -10.62
CA VAL A 53 21.57 1.45 -9.81
C VAL A 53 22.33 2.16 -8.67
N ASP A 54 22.46 3.47 -8.74
CA ASP A 54 23.27 4.28 -7.83
C ASP A 54 22.45 5.07 -6.79
N ILE A 55 21.13 4.79 -6.65
CA ILE A 55 20.32 5.52 -5.69
C ILE A 55 20.45 4.89 -4.29
N CYS A 56 21.11 5.59 -3.38
CA CYS A 56 21.27 5.19 -1.99
C CYS A 56 20.95 6.35 -1.05
N ASN A 57 20.74 6.06 0.24
CA ASN A 57 20.36 7.06 1.26
C ASN A 57 19.07 7.80 0.91
N HIS A 58 18.16 7.10 0.22
CA HIS A 58 16.88 7.60 -0.24
C HIS A 58 15.75 7.25 0.73
N ALA A 59 14.60 7.88 0.55
CA ALA A 59 13.34 7.46 1.14
C ALA A 59 12.66 6.45 0.21
N LEU A 60 12.39 5.25 0.71
CA LEU A 60 11.59 4.24 0.03
C LEU A 60 10.14 4.38 0.48
N LEU A 61 9.27 4.82 -0.42
CA LEU A 61 7.87 5.09 -0.15
C LEU A 61 6.99 4.00 -0.74
N VAL A 62 6.26 3.30 0.09
CA VAL A 62 5.31 2.25 -0.33
C VAL A 62 3.90 2.83 -0.38
N GLY A 63 3.33 2.85 -1.59
CA GLY A 63 2.03 3.42 -1.91
C GLY A 63 2.09 4.92 -2.24
N PHE A 64 1.54 5.31 -3.41
CA PHE A 64 1.48 6.71 -3.84
C PHE A 64 0.02 7.18 -3.97
N GLY A 65 -0.79 6.83 -2.96
CA GLY A 65 -2.15 7.32 -2.79
C GLY A 65 -2.20 8.75 -2.23
N ARG A 66 -3.32 9.12 -1.59
CA ARG A 66 -3.53 10.48 -1.05
C ARG A 66 -2.47 10.92 -0.04
N VAL A 67 -2.05 10.04 0.86
CA VAL A 67 -1.01 10.35 1.86
C VAL A 67 0.37 10.28 1.24
N GLY A 68 0.64 9.23 0.47
CA GLY A 68 1.95 9.03 -0.16
C GLY A 68 2.31 10.14 -1.13
N SER A 69 1.37 10.64 -1.93
CA SER A 69 1.63 11.76 -2.85
C SER A 69 2.00 13.05 -2.11
N LEU A 70 1.27 13.39 -1.04
CA LEU A 70 1.56 14.56 -0.22
C LEU A 70 2.94 14.46 0.46
N LEU A 71 3.29 13.26 0.95
CA LEU A 71 4.58 13.01 1.58
C LEU A 71 5.71 13.06 0.55
N GLY A 72 5.55 12.36 -0.58
CA GLY A 72 6.53 12.31 -1.66
C GLY A 72 6.84 13.70 -2.23
N GLU A 73 5.84 14.54 -2.45
CA GLU A 73 6.03 15.92 -2.91
C GLU A 73 6.85 16.75 -1.92
N LYS A 74 6.62 16.59 -0.61
CA LYS A 74 7.40 17.30 0.42
C LYS A 74 8.84 16.79 0.50
N LEU A 75 9.06 15.47 0.39
CA LEU A 75 10.40 14.89 0.38
C LEU A 75 11.22 15.41 -0.80
N MET A 76 10.64 15.42 -2.00
CA MET A 76 11.27 15.96 -3.19
C MET A 76 11.58 17.45 -3.07
N ALA A 77 10.66 18.24 -2.51
CA ALA A 77 10.88 19.67 -2.26
C ALA A 77 12.03 19.94 -1.29
N GLN A 78 12.36 18.99 -0.41
CA GLN A 78 13.50 19.03 0.50
C GLN A 78 14.78 18.46 -0.12
N GLY A 79 14.74 18.01 -1.37
CA GLY A 79 15.90 17.42 -2.05
C GLY A 79 16.25 16.00 -1.56
N ILE A 80 15.31 15.32 -0.90
CA ILE A 80 15.49 13.94 -0.46
C ILE A 80 15.25 13.01 -1.65
N PRO A 81 16.22 12.15 -2.03
CA PRO A 81 16.02 11.18 -3.08
C PRO A 81 14.86 10.25 -2.72
N LEU A 82 14.01 9.92 -3.69
CA LEU A 82 12.79 9.16 -3.48
C LEU A 82 12.70 7.98 -4.46
N VAL A 83 12.41 6.81 -3.94
CA VAL A 83 11.95 5.65 -4.71
C VAL A 83 10.55 5.29 -4.23
N VAL A 84 9.64 5.04 -5.16
CA VAL A 84 8.24 4.68 -4.86
C VAL A 84 7.97 3.25 -5.29
N VAL A 85 7.36 2.44 -4.43
CA VAL A 85 6.77 1.15 -4.78
C VAL A 85 5.25 1.33 -4.83
N GLU A 86 4.64 1.02 -5.98
CA GLU A 86 3.21 1.21 -6.21
C GLU A 86 2.66 0.04 -7.06
N THR A 87 1.45 -0.43 -6.74
CA THR A 87 0.81 -1.54 -7.45
C THR A 87 0.06 -1.11 -8.71
N SER A 88 -0.25 0.16 -8.85
CA SER A 88 -0.96 0.71 -10.01
C SER A 88 0.02 1.11 -11.12
N ARG A 89 0.01 0.38 -12.25
CA ARG A 89 0.83 0.70 -13.43
C ARG A 89 0.63 2.15 -13.89
N THR A 90 -0.60 2.61 -13.97
CA THR A 90 -0.89 4.00 -14.37
C THR A 90 -0.18 5.03 -13.50
N ARG A 91 -0.16 4.81 -12.17
CA ARG A 91 0.54 5.72 -11.25
C ARG A 91 2.06 5.62 -11.39
N VAL A 92 2.58 4.42 -11.60
CA VAL A 92 4.01 4.23 -11.84
C VAL A 92 4.44 4.97 -13.11
N ASP A 93 3.68 4.85 -14.20
CA ASP A 93 3.96 5.55 -15.46
C ASP A 93 3.92 7.08 -15.26
N GLU A 94 2.91 7.60 -14.58
CA GLU A 94 2.80 9.04 -14.22
C GLU A 94 4.00 9.52 -13.37
N LEU A 95 4.46 8.72 -12.42
CA LEU A 95 5.62 9.03 -11.59
C LEU A 95 6.90 9.10 -12.42
N ARG A 96 7.11 8.13 -13.31
CA ARG A 96 8.26 8.05 -14.20
C ARG A 96 8.30 9.23 -15.20
N GLU A 97 7.16 9.60 -15.75
CA GLU A 97 7.03 10.80 -16.60
C GLU A 97 7.44 12.08 -15.86
N ARG A 98 7.23 12.14 -14.55
CA ARG A 98 7.67 13.25 -13.68
C ARG A 98 9.13 13.13 -13.24
N GLY A 99 9.86 12.10 -13.69
CA GLY A 99 11.25 11.85 -13.34
C GLY A 99 11.43 11.26 -11.93
N ILE A 100 10.39 10.66 -11.36
CA ILE A 100 10.44 10.02 -10.04
C ILE A 100 10.72 8.53 -10.25
N SER A 101 11.72 8.00 -9.55
CA SER A 101 12.01 6.55 -9.58
C SER A 101 10.84 5.78 -8.95
N ALA A 102 10.23 4.89 -9.73
CA ALA A 102 9.08 4.12 -9.28
C ALA A 102 9.17 2.67 -9.75
N VAL A 103 8.89 1.74 -8.86
CA VAL A 103 8.86 0.29 -9.07
C VAL A 103 7.40 -0.17 -9.04
N LEU A 104 6.98 -0.87 -10.08
CA LEU A 104 5.65 -1.49 -10.13
C LEU A 104 5.70 -2.81 -9.37
N GLY A 105 4.84 -2.97 -8.38
CA GLY A 105 4.70 -4.25 -7.69
C GLY A 105 4.15 -4.11 -6.27
N ASN A 106 4.00 -5.27 -5.62
CA ASN A 106 3.62 -5.33 -4.22
C ASN A 106 4.87 -5.37 -3.34
N ALA A 107 4.97 -4.44 -2.40
CA ALA A 107 6.08 -4.35 -1.46
C ALA A 107 6.19 -5.55 -0.48
N ALA A 108 5.18 -6.39 -0.39
CA ALA A 108 5.27 -7.67 0.30
C ALA A 108 6.17 -8.69 -0.44
N ASN A 109 6.45 -8.46 -1.72
CA ASN A 109 7.38 -9.28 -2.50
C ASN A 109 8.82 -8.79 -2.28
N GLU A 110 9.70 -9.71 -1.89
CA GLU A 110 11.09 -9.42 -1.60
C GLU A 110 11.86 -8.89 -2.82
N GLU A 111 11.61 -9.44 -4.01
CA GLU A 111 12.27 -9.04 -5.25
C GLU A 111 11.94 -7.59 -5.62
N ILE A 112 10.68 -7.17 -5.39
CA ILE A 112 10.25 -5.78 -5.60
C ILE A 112 10.98 -4.82 -4.65
N MET A 113 11.17 -5.22 -3.40
CA MET A 113 11.90 -4.41 -2.42
C MET A 113 13.41 -4.37 -2.71
N GLU A 114 13.97 -5.43 -3.28
CA GLU A 114 15.35 -5.44 -3.77
C GLU A 114 15.54 -4.50 -4.98
N LEU A 115 14.62 -4.52 -5.94
CA LEU A 115 14.62 -3.57 -7.07
C LEU A 115 14.47 -2.11 -6.60
N ALA A 116 13.78 -1.89 -5.49
CA ALA A 116 13.62 -0.58 -4.89
C ALA A 116 14.80 -0.19 -3.97
N HIS A 117 15.88 -0.98 -3.94
CA HIS A 117 17.09 -0.77 -3.15
C HIS A 117 16.82 -0.57 -1.65
N LEU A 118 15.99 -1.44 -1.06
CA LEU A 118 15.72 -1.42 0.39
C LEU A 118 16.99 -1.48 1.22
N ASP A 119 17.99 -2.23 0.77
CA ASP A 119 19.26 -2.49 1.46
C ASP A 119 20.10 -1.23 1.70
N CYS A 120 19.93 -0.21 0.87
CA CYS A 120 20.61 1.07 1.03
C CYS A 120 19.67 2.26 1.23
N ALA A 121 18.38 2.01 1.44
CA ALA A 121 17.42 3.03 1.82
C ALA A 121 17.68 3.53 3.26
N ARG A 122 17.49 4.82 3.49
CA ARG A 122 17.57 5.41 4.82
C ARG A 122 16.25 5.29 5.58
N TRP A 123 15.13 5.47 4.89
CA TRP A 123 13.80 5.41 5.45
C TRP A 123 12.91 4.49 4.63
N LEU A 124 12.12 3.67 5.30
CA LEU A 124 10.99 2.96 4.73
C LEU A 124 9.69 3.61 5.23
N LEU A 125 8.91 4.15 4.31
CA LEU A 125 7.69 4.90 4.59
C LEU A 125 6.48 4.15 4.02
N LEU A 126 5.65 3.57 4.88
CA LEU A 126 4.49 2.79 4.48
C LEU A 126 3.22 3.65 4.57
N THR A 127 2.61 3.95 3.43
CA THR A 127 1.38 4.77 3.35
C THR A 127 0.18 4.02 2.79
N ILE A 128 0.31 2.69 2.64
CA ILE A 128 -0.78 1.80 2.23
C ILE A 128 -1.91 1.79 3.27
N PRO A 129 -3.16 1.52 2.85
CA PRO A 129 -4.30 1.59 3.77
C PRO A 129 -4.45 0.37 4.68
N ASN A 130 -3.86 -0.76 4.32
CA ASN A 130 -3.98 -2.02 5.07
C ASN A 130 -2.85 -2.13 6.10
N GLY A 131 -3.18 -1.97 7.40
CA GLY A 131 -2.21 -2.03 8.48
C GLY A 131 -1.60 -3.41 8.69
N TYR A 132 -2.33 -4.48 8.41
CA TYR A 132 -1.80 -5.83 8.52
C TYR A 132 -0.77 -6.13 7.42
N GLU A 133 -1.05 -5.74 6.19
CA GLU A 133 -0.07 -5.81 5.08
C GLU A 133 1.16 -4.96 5.39
N ALA A 134 0.97 -3.75 5.91
CA ALA A 134 2.07 -2.90 6.36
C ALA A 134 2.93 -3.60 7.41
N GLY A 135 2.33 -4.30 8.38
CA GLY A 135 3.06 -5.07 9.39
C GLY A 135 3.90 -6.20 8.81
N GLU A 136 3.40 -6.94 7.82
CA GLU A 136 4.18 -7.99 7.14
C GLU A 136 5.38 -7.39 6.38
N ILE A 137 5.18 -6.27 5.68
CA ILE A 137 6.27 -5.56 5.01
C ILE A 137 7.31 -5.06 6.03
N VAL A 138 6.87 -4.54 7.18
CA VAL A 138 7.77 -4.12 8.27
C VAL A 138 8.62 -5.27 8.76
N ALA A 139 8.01 -6.44 9.03
CA ALA A 139 8.71 -7.61 9.53
C ALA A 139 9.79 -8.09 8.54
N SER A 140 9.44 -8.23 7.25
CA SER A 140 10.37 -8.62 6.21
C SER A 140 11.51 -7.58 6.04
N ALA A 141 11.17 -6.29 6.02
CA ALA A 141 12.18 -5.23 5.91
C ALA A 141 13.13 -5.19 7.12
N ARG A 142 12.63 -5.43 8.32
CA ARG A 142 13.44 -5.46 9.55
C ARG A 142 14.40 -6.64 9.58
N GLU A 143 13.97 -7.80 9.06
CA GLU A 143 14.83 -8.96 8.94
C GLU A 143 16.00 -8.72 7.99
N LYS A 144 15.75 -8.11 6.84
CA LYS A 144 16.78 -7.80 5.83
C LYS A 144 17.65 -6.60 6.21
N CYS A 145 17.05 -5.56 6.78
CA CYS A 145 17.69 -4.28 7.09
C CYS A 145 17.45 -3.89 8.56
N PRO A 146 18.20 -4.46 9.53
CA PRO A 146 17.93 -4.27 10.95
C PRO A 146 17.94 -2.81 11.44
N ASN A 147 18.67 -1.93 10.76
CA ASN A 147 18.87 -0.54 11.16
C ASN A 147 18.07 0.50 10.36
N ILE A 148 17.26 0.07 9.39
CA ILE A 148 16.44 1.00 8.61
C ILE A 148 15.41 1.70 9.50
N GLU A 149 15.18 2.99 9.28
CA GLU A 149 14.12 3.71 9.97
C GLU A 149 12.79 3.50 9.27
N ILE A 150 11.84 2.85 9.95
CA ILE A 150 10.54 2.47 9.41
C ILE A 150 9.45 3.30 10.04
N ILE A 151 8.70 4.02 9.21
CA ILE A 151 7.53 4.79 9.62
C ILE A 151 6.33 4.27 8.84
N ALA A 152 5.29 3.84 9.53
CA ALA A 152 4.10 3.29 8.92
C ALA A 152 2.83 4.06 9.30
N ARG A 153 1.85 4.01 8.43
CA ARG A 153 0.51 4.53 8.69
C ARG A 153 -0.38 3.42 9.25
N ALA A 154 -1.26 3.79 10.18
CA ALA A 154 -2.36 2.95 10.66
C ALA A 154 -3.69 3.73 10.62
N HIS A 155 -4.81 2.99 10.65
CA HIS A 155 -6.16 3.53 10.77
C HIS A 155 -6.80 3.23 12.12
N TYR A 156 -6.42 2.10 12.75
CA TYR A 156 -7.00 1.61 13.99
C TYR A 156 -5.93 1.38 15.05
N ASP A 157 -6.34 1.40 16.31
CA ASP A 157 -5.41 1.23 17.45
C ASP A 157 -4.74 -0.15 17.47
N ASP A 158 -5.47 -1.20 17.11
CA ASP A 158 -4.95 -2.56 16.99
C ASP A 158 -3.91 -2.72 15.87
N GLU A 159 -4.06 -1.98 14.77
CA GLU A 159 -3.04 -1.91 13.72
C GLU A 159 -1.76 -1.22 14.22
N VAL A 160 -1.88 -0.17 15.04
CA VAL A 160 -0.71 0.52 15.63
C VAL A 160 0.13 -0.45 16.43
N ASP A 161 -0.48 -1.18 17.36
CA ASP A 161 0.21 -2.14 18.22
C ASP A 161 0.84 -3.26 17.36
N TYR A 162 0.09 -3.78 16.39
CA TYR A 162 0.56 -4.82 15.49
C TYR A 162 1.79 -4.40 14.68
N ILE A 163 1.79 -3.20 14.11
CA ILE A 163 2.89 -2.70 13.28
C ILE A 163 4.13 -2.40 14.14
N ILE A 164 3.95 -1.87 15.35
CA ILE A 164 5.06 -1.64 16.31
C ILE A 164 5.69 -2.97 16.72
N ASP A 165 4.90 -3.98 17.05
CA ASP A 165 5.38 -5.31 17.44
C ASP A 165 6.17 -5.99 16.31
N ARG A 166 5.90 -5.64 15.04
CA ARG A 166 6.64 -6.10 13.86
C ARG A 166 7.95 -5.35 13.62
N GLY A 167 8.24 -4.30 14.38
CA GLY A 167 9.52 -3.61 14.38
C GLY A 167 9.54 -2.26 13.68
N ALA A 168 8.38 -1.62 13.45
CA ALA A 168 8.35 -0.23 13.02
C ALA A 168 8.91 0.70 14.11
N ASN A 169 9.65 1.74 13.71
CA ASN A 169 10.15 2.75 14.63
C ASN A 169 9.04 3.70 15.07
N GLN A 170 8.14 4.04 14.16
CA GLN A 170 7.01 4.93 14.43
C GLN A 170 5.78 4.49 13.63
N VAL A 171 4.61 4.66 14.23
CA VAL A 171 3.33 4.48 13.55
C VAL A 171 2.49 5.74 13.70
N VAL A 172 1.98 6.24 12.58
CA VAL A 172 1.15 7.44 12.51
C VAL A 172 -0.29 7.03 12.25
N MET A 173 -1.16 7.24 13.22
CA MET A 173 -2.60 7.06 13.07
C MET A 173 -3.24 8.38 12.64
N GLY A 174 -3.83 8.38 11.44
CA GLY A 174 -4.38 9.60 10.81
C GLY A 174 -5.41 10.31 11.67
N GLU A 175 -6.31 9.58 12.30
CA GLU A 175 -7.38 10.07 13.16
C GLU A 175 -6.84 10.81 14.39
N ARG A 176 -5.78 10.28 15.01
CA ARG A 176 -5.12 10.92 16.16
C ARG A 176 -4.42 12.22 15.74
N GLU A 177 -3.76 12.22 14.59
CA GLU A 177 -3.07 13.43 14.10
C GLU A 177 -4.05 14.52 13.66
N ILE A 178 -5.19 14.14 13.06
CA ILE A 178 -6.27 15.10 12.76
C ILE A 178 -6.82 15.70 14.06
N ALA A 179 -7.13 14.88 15.06
CA ALA A 179 -7.62 15.37 16.35
C ALA A 179 -6.60 16.31 17.03
N ARG A 180 -5.31 15.97 17.00
CA ARG A 180 -4.23 16.81 17.52
C ARG A 180 -4.17 18.15 16.78
N ALA A 181 -4.21 18.14 15.45
CA ALA A 181 -4.17 19.36 14.66
C ALA A 181 -5.38 20.26 14.94
N MET A 182 -6.58 19.68 15.09
CA MET A 182 -7.79 20.43 15.45
C MET A 182 -7.67 21.08 16.85
N LEU A 183 -7.13 20.38 17.84
CA LEU A 183 -6.89 20.92 19.17
C LEU A 183 -5.91 22.08 19.15
N GLN A 184 -4.81 21.97 18.41
CA GLN A 184 -3.81 23.06 18.26
C GLN A 184 -4.44 24.34 17.69
N LEU A 185 -5.39 24.21 16.76
CA LEU A 185 -6.11 25.39 16.22
C LEU A 185 -7.01 26.07 17.25
N LEU A 186 -7.51 25.35 18.25
CA LEU A 186 -8.32 25.93 19.34
C LEU A 186 -7.45 26.64 20.39
N GLU A 187 -6.20 26.21 20.54
CA GLU A 187 -5.26 26.78 21.51
C GLU A 187 -4.54 28.03 20.97
N THR A 188 -4.55 28.23 19.65
CA THR A 188 -3.96 29.42 19.01
C THR A 188 -5.08 30.45 18.78
N PRO A 189 -5.20 31.49 19.60
CA PRO A 189 -6.17 32.56 19.35
C PRO A 189 -5.87 33.28 18.03
N PRO A 190 -6.90 33.78 17.32
CA PRO A 190 -6.78 34.46 16.02
C PRO A 190 -6.00 35.76 16.11
#